data_25286fec301553c907207fe96f7f8cc3
#
_entry.id   25286fec301553c907207fe96f7f8cc3
#
_cell.length_a   1.000
_cell.length_b   1.000
_cell.length_c   1.000
_cell.angle_alpha   90.00
_cell.angle_beta   90.00
_cell.angle_gamma   90.00
#
_symmetry.space_group_name_H-M   'P 1'
#
loop_
_entity.id
_entity.type
_entity.pdbx_description
1 polymer ?
#
loop_
_entity_poly.entity_id
_entity_poly.type
_entity_poly.pdbx_seq_one_letter_code
_entity_poly.pdbx_strand_id
1 'polypeptide(L)' 'MFGWTYLDRSGEEAGRSPRFDHAEQAEEWIGSSWPELLEQGVEAVVLVDDEHDRELYRMGLGPDEG' A
#
# COMPACT_ATOMS: atom_id res chain seq x y z
N MET A 1 -9.94 -10.37 3.96
CA MET A 1 -8.69 -9.86 4.52
C MET A 1 -8.22 -8.65 3.74
N PHE A 2 -7.35 -7.87 4.32
CA PHE A 2 -6.90 -6.61 3.74
C PHE A 2 -5.40 -6.64 3.54
N GLY A 3 -4.94 -5.92 2.54
CA GLY A 3 -3.51 -5.83 2.31
C GLY A 3 -3.21 -4.69 1.36
N TRP A 4 -1.92 -4.38 1.26
CA TRP A 4 -1.47 -3.29 0.41
C TRP A 4 -0.85 -3.86 -0.85
N THR A 5 -1.18 -3.27 -1.98
CA THR A 5 -0.51 -3.54 -3.24
C THR A 5 0.42 -2.38 -3.50
N TYR A 6 1.70 -2.66 -3.73
CA TYR A 6 2.70 -1.62 -3.94
C TYR A 6 2.74 -1.25 -5.42
N LEU A 7 2.81 0.05 -5.68
CA LEU A 7 2.93 0.54 -7.04
C LEU A 7 4.23 1.31 -7.17
N ASP A 8 4.90 1.11 -8.31
CA ASP A 8 6.13 1.83 -8.56
C ASP A 8 5.82 3.15 -9.26
N ARG A 9 6.89 3.82 -9.71
CA ARG A 9 6.76 5.13 -10.34
C ARG A 9 5.85 5.09 -11.56
N SER A 10 5.87 4.00 -12.29
CA SER A 10 5.07 3.90 -13.51
C SER A 10 3.63 3.46 -13.23
N GLY A 11 3.31 3.16 -11.98
CA GLY A 11 1.96 2.72 -11.62
C GLY A 11 1.77 1.23 -11.71
N GLU A 12 2.83 0.49 -11.92
CA GLU A 12 2.74 -0.96 -12.01
C GLU A 12 2.96 -1.60 -10.65
N GLU A 13 2.40 -2.80 -10.48
CA GLU A 13 2.50 -3.49 -9.22
C GLU A 13 3.95 -3.89 -8.95
N ALA A 14 4.47 -3.42 -7.82
CA ALA A 14 5.85 -3.70 -7.44
C ALA A 14 5.94 -4.76 -6.34
N GLY A 15 4.83 -5.09 -5.71
CA GLY A 15 4.81 -6.09 -4.66
C GLY A 15 3.56 -5.97 -3.83
N ARG A 16 3.49 -6.76 -2.75
CA ARG A 16 2.32 -6.78 -1.89
C ARG A 16 2.74 -6.92 -0.44
N SER A 17 1.95 -6.34 0.46
CA SER A 17 2.18 -6.46 1.88
C SER A 17 1.62 -7.79 2.40
N PRO A 18 1.94 -8.16 3.64
CA PRO A 18 1.21 -9.23 4.30
C PRO A 18 -0.28 -8.89 4.40
N ARG A 19 -1.09 -9.91 4.68
CA ARG A 19 -2.51 -9.72 4.81
C ARG A 19 -2.89 -9.47 6.25
N PHE A 20 -3.97 -8.72 6.45
CA PHE A 20 -4.45 -8.34 7.78
C PHE A 20 -5.93 -8.65 7.89
N ASP A 21 -6.37 -8.96 9.10
CA ASP A 21 -7.78 -9.27 9.35
C ASP A 21 -8.64 -8.02 9.29
N HIS A 22 -8.08 -6.87 9.63
CA HIS A 22 -8.83 -5.63 9.71
C HIS A 22 -8.11 -4.52 8.98
N ALA A 23 -8.88 -3.59 8.42
CA ALA A 23 -8.29 -2.47 7.71
C ALA A 23 -7.44 -1.61 8.65
N GLU A 24 -7.85 -1.50 9.90
CA GLU A 24 -7.09 -0.74 10.90
C GLU A 24 -5.67 -1.27 11.04
N GLN A 25 -5.53 -2.59 11.03
CA GLN A 25 -4.22 -3.21 11.14
C GLN A 25 -3.36 -2.86 9.93
N ALA A 26 -3.97 -2.88 8.76
CA ALA A 26 -3.25 -2.52 7.54
C ALA A 26 -2.77 -1.08 7.59
N GLU A 27 -3.61 -0.19 8.11
CA GLU A 27 -3.25 1.21 8.20
C GLU A 27 -2.11 1.46 9.18
N GLU A 28 -2.14 0.78 10.31
CA GLU A 28 -1.05 0.88 11.27
C GLU A 28 0.25 0.37 10.68
N TRP A 29 0.15 -0.73 9.96
CA TRP A 29 1.33 -1.32 9.36
C TRP A 29 1.99 -0.37 8.37
N ILE A 30 1.18 0.25 7.50
CA ILE A 30 1.74 1.12 6.49
C ILE A 30 2.36 2.37 7.12
N GLY A 31 1.80 2.83 8.23
CA GLY A 31 2.34 3.98 8.93
C GLY A 31 3.75 3.77 9.45
N SER A 32 4.11 2.51 9.73
CA SER A 32 5.47 2.17 10.17
C SER A 32 6.37 1.76 9.04
N SER A 33 5.80 1.28 7.95
CA SER A 33 6.59 0.65 6.90
C SER A 33 6.83 1.53 5.69
N TRP A 34 6.14 2.66 5.58
CA TRP A 34 6.24 3.46 4.38
C TRP A 34 7.65 3.98 4.10
N PRO A 35 8.50 4.30 5.12
CA PRO A 35 9.85 4.73 4.77
C PRO A 35 10.66 3.66 4.06
N GLU A 36 10.51 2.42 4.51
CA GLU A 36 11.18 1.30 3.85
C GLU A 36 10.70 1.11 2.43
N LEU A 37 9.40 1.27 2.23
CA LEU A 37 8.82 1.08 0.91
C LEU A 37 9.34 2.13 -0.05
N LEU A 38 9.48 3.37 0.42
CA LEU A 38 10.05 4.42 -0.41
C LEU A 38 11.47 4.07 -0.84
N GLU A 39 12.25 3.50 0.07
CA GLU A 39 13.61 3.12 -0.26
C GLU A 39 13.67 2.03 -1.31
N GLN A 40 12.64 1.21 -1.36
CA GLN A 40 12.56 0.13 -2.33
C GLN A 40 12.02 0.58 -3.69
N GLY A 41 11.62 1.83 -3.81
CA GLY A 41 11.11 2.34 -5.06
C GLY A 41 9.60 2.36 -5.17
N VAL A 42 8.92 2.04 -4.08
CA VAL A 42 7.46 2.08 -4.06
C VAL A 42 7.00 3.52 -3.93
N GLU A 43 6.14 3.97 -4.82
CA GLU A 43 5.66 5.34 -4.79
C GLU A 43 4.23 5.47 -4.32
N ALA A 44 3.47 4.40 -4.38
CA ALA A 44 2.09 4.42 -3.91
C ALA A 44 1.70 3.04 -3.44
N VAL A 45 0.67 3.00 -2.61
CA VAL A 45 0.09 1.74 -2.16
C VAL A 45 -1.41 1.83 -2.27
N VAL A 46 -2.02 0.68 -2.53
CA VAL A 46 -3.48 0.58 -2.67
C VAL A 46 -3.97 -0.43 -1.64
N LEU A 47 -4.91 -0.02 -0.82
CA LEU A 47 -5.51 -0.92 0.14
C LEU A 47 -6.57 -1.75 -0.56
N VAL A 48 -6.42 -3.05 -0.53
CA VAL A 48 -7.27 -3.98 -1.26
C VAL A 48 -7.97 -4.91 -0.28
N ASP A 49 -9.25 -5.16 -0.53
CA ASP A 49 -10.02 -6.15 0.20
C ASP A 49 -10.00 -7.44 -0.62
N ASP A 50 -9.23 -8.42 -0.16
CA ASP A 50 -9.06 -9.66 -0.89
C ASP A 50 -10.34 -10.46 -1.00
N GLU A 51 -11.21 -10.36 0.00
CA GLU A 51 -12.45 -11.12 -0.01
C GLU A 51 -13.36 -10.70 -1.15
N HIS A 52 -13.38 -9.41 -1.41
CA HIS A 52 -14.25 -8.85 -2.44
C HIS A 52 -13.49 -8.40 -3.67
N ASP A 53 -12.18 -8.57 -3.64
CA ASP A 53 -11.33 -8.22 -4.78
C ASP A 53 -11.56 -6.77 -5.20
N ARG A 54 -11.56 -5.85 -4.23
CA ARG A 54 -11.81 -4.44 -4.53
C ARG A 54 -10.79 -3.56 -3.85
N GLU A 55 -10.49 -2.46 -4.53
CA GLU A 55 -9.63 -1.43 -3.99
C GLU A 55 -10.46 -0.53 -3.09
N LEU A 56 -9.96 -0.31 -1.89
CA LEU A 56 -10.65 0.55 -0.94
C LEU A 56 -10.18 1.98 -1.07
N TYR A 57 -8.87 2.20 -1.09
CA TYR A 57 -8.34 3.51 -1.39
C TYR A 57 -6.85 3.40 -1.71
N ARG A 58 -6.29 4.51 -2.14
CA ARG A 58 -4.93 4.58 -2.61
C ARG A 58 -4.22 5.72 -1.91
N MET A 59 -2.95 5.51 -1.59
CA MET A 59 -2.16 6.49 -0.86
C MET A 59 -0.80 6.62 -1.49
N GLY A 60 -0.38 7.86 -1.76
CA GLY A 60 0.96 8.10 -2.25
C GLY A 60 1.95 8.14 -1.10
N LEU A 61 3.13 7.59 -1.31
CA LEU A 61 4.17 7.54 -0.30
C LEU A 61 5.27 8.54 -0.55
N GLY A 62 5.44 8.94 -1.79
CA GLY A 62 6.52 9.85 -2.13
C GLY A 62 6.29 11.25 -1.62
N PRO A 63 7.29 12.12 -1.73
CA PRO A 63 7.10 13.50 -1.37
C PRO A 63 5.99 14.09 -2.20
N ASP A 64 5.22 14.93 -1.58
CA ASP A 64 4.12 15.54 -2.27
C ASP A 64 4.63 16.58 -3.24
N GLU A 65 4.30 16.43 -4.49
CA GLU A 65 4.74 17.35 -5.50
C GLU A 65 3.78 18.49 -5.73
N GLY A 66 2.71 18.45 -5.01
CA GLY A 66 1.76 19.56 -5.03
C GLY A 66 0.82 19.52 -6.15
#